data_3a4ccfbb3da2ef01a914d710c0126df1
#
_entry.id   3a4ccfbb3da2ef01a914d710c0126df1
#
_cell.length_a   1.000
_cell.length_b   1.000
_cell.length_c   1.000
_cell.angle_alpha   90.00
_cell.angle_beta   90.00
_cell.angle_gamma   90.00
#
_symmetry.space_group_name_H-M   'P 1'
#
loop_
_entity.id
_entity.type
_entity.pdbx_description
1 polymer ?
#
loop_
_entity_poly.entity_id
_entity_poly.type
_entity_poly.pdbx_seq_one_letter_code
_entity_poly.pdbx_strand_id
1 'polypeptide(L)'
;MLTARGFDCTKLSQYNNGKPYIDSKGNEIDNLVAALYNYSGEYTINGPIFALLALDMGIYTIPENARWTRENLINVVLDYGNYDEFGIDMVGAIMYSLAPYQEDAVYGAQIKEKLDLCLEIILRKMNSDFSFGGWGTINSESAAWVMMGLCSMGIDWNADPRFSDGQGHSALQHWMDNFANVSGGYFHHTTSVTNNAMATYQGCYATMWYLTFLEKGGQGNPCYFYYHRFPFA
;
A
#
# COMPACT_ATOMS: atom_id res chain seq x y z
N MET A 1 -6.72 8.00 -2.19
CA MET A 1 -6.64 9.35 -1.58
C MET A 1 -7.92 10.16 -1.76
N LEU A 2 -8.45 10.34 -2.97
CA LEU A 2 -9.70 11.09 -3.16
C LEU A 2 -10.87 10.48 -2.38
N THR A 3 -11.10 9.17 -2.51
CA THR A 3 -12.14 8.45 -1.79
C THR A 3 -12.02 8.62 -0.27
N ALA A 4 -10.79 8.51 0.28
CA ALA A 4 -10.52 8.71 1.70
C ALA A 4 -10.80 10.15 2.18
N ARG A 5 -10.88 11.12 1.25
CA ARG A 5 -11.28 12.51 1.49
C ARG A 5 -12.77 12.76 1.24
N GLY A 6 -13.56 11.71 1.07
CA GLY A 6 -15.01 11.82 0.82
C GLY A 6 -15.40 12.19 -0.62
N PHE A 7 -14.45 12.17 -1.56
CA PHE A 7 -14.79 12.42 -2.96
C PHE A 7 -15.41 11.18 -3.61
N ASP A 8 -16.50 11.36 -4.32
CA ASP A 8 -17.08 10.34 -5.19
C ASP A 8 -16.26 10.25 -6.48
N CYS A 9 -15.38 9.25 -6.55
CA CYS A 9 -14.53 9.02 -7.72
C CYS A 9 -15.27 8.47 -8.95
N THR A 10 -16.58 8.17 -8.83
CA THR A 10 -17.43 7.76 -9.96
C THR A 10 -18.06 8.95 -10.69
N LYS A 11 -18.00 10.16 -10.10
CA LYS A 11 -18.62 11.37 -10.66
C LYS A 11 -17.81 12.62 -10.32
N LEU A 12 -16.64 12.76 -10.92
CA LEU A 12 -15.73 13.87 -10.63
C LEU A 12 -16.23 15.23 -11.07
N SER A 13 -17.10 15.30 -12.06
CA SER A 13 -17.70 16.55 -12.58
C SER A 13 -18.42 17.34 -11.48
N GLN A 14 -18.97 16.67 -10.45
CA GLN A 14 -19.62 17.35 -9.31
C GLN A 14 -18.68 18.29 -8.55
N TYR A 15 -17.36 18.06 -8.65
CA TYR A 15 -16.31 18.87 -8.00
C TYR A 15 -15.61 19.85 -8.98
N ASN A 16 -16.07 19.88 -10.24
CA ASN A 16 -15.49 20.70 -11.31
C ASN A 16 -16.58 21.46 -12.11
N ASN A 17 -17.50 22.11 -11.39
CA ASN A 17 -18.57 22.91 -11.98
C ASN A 17 -19.38 22.17 -13.07
N GLY A 18 -19.64 20.89 -12.87
CA GLY A 18 -20.41 20.04 -13.79
C GLY A 18 -19.65 19.58 -15.03
N LYS A 19 -18.34 19.79 -15.12
CA LYS A 19 -17.51 19.40 -16.27
C LYS A 19 -16.58 18.25 -15.90
N PRO A 20 -16.34 17.27 -16.80
CA PRO A 20 -15.35 16.25 -16.60
C PRO A 20 -13.94 16.86 -16.50
N TYR A 21 -13.01 16.13 -15.88
CA TYR A 21 -11.58 16.44 -15.93
C TYR A 21 -11.00 15.97 -17.25
N ILE A 22 -9.93 16.61 -17.68
CA ILE A 22 -9.20 16.24 -18.91
C ILE A 22 -7.84 15.69 -18.50
N ASP A 23 -7.51 14.48 -18.97
CA ASP A 23 -6.19 13.89 -18.76
C ASP A 23 -5.10 14.53 -19.64
N SER A 24 -3.86 14.13 -19.44
CA SER A 24 -2.72 14.65 -20.22
C SER A 24 -2.76 14.30 -21.72
N LYS A 25 -3.66 13.40 -22.13
CA LYS A 25 -3.87 12.98 -23.51
C LYS A 25 -5.10 13.63 -24.15
N GLY A 26 -5.84 14.47 -23.39
CA GLY A 26 -7.04 15.14 -23.85
C GLY A 26 -8.33 14.33 -23.69
N ASN A 27 -8.30 13.19 -22.98
CA ASN A 27 -9.51 12.40 -22.74
C ASN A 27 -10.31 12.96 -21.56
N GLU A 28 -11.63 12.94 -21.69
CA GLU A 28 -12.54 13.30 -20.61
C GLU A 28 -12.62 12.17 -19.57
N ILE A 29 -12.41 12.52 -18.30
CA ILE A 29 -12.52 11.61 -17.16
C ILE A 29 -13.52 12.20 -16.16
N ASP A 30 -14.69 11.60 -16.09
CA ASP A 30 -15.67 11.85 -15.03
C ASP A 30 -15.71 10.73 -14.00
N ASN A 31 -15.62 9.50 -14.47
CA ASN A 31 -15.56 8.31 -13.64
C ASN A 31 -14.14 7.74 -13.60
N LEU A 32 -13.38 8.09 -12.55
CA LEU A 32 -12.00 7.61 -12.36
C LEU A 32 -11.94 6.11 -12.08
N VAL A 33 -12.97 5.55 -11.45
CA VAL A 33 -13.06 4.10 -11.19
C VAL A 33 -13.24 3.35 -12.51
N ALA A 34 -14.10 3.86 -13.40
CA ALA A 34 -14.26 3.29 -14.73
C ALA A 34 -12.98 3.38 -15.58
N ALA A 35 -12.20 4.45 -15.42
CA ALA A 35 -10.92 4.58 -16.09
C ALA A 35 -9.92 3.49 -15.66
N LEU A 36 -9.96 3.03 -14.39
CA LEU A 36 -9.13 1.92 -13.92
C LEU A 36 -9.56 0.59 -14.54
N TYR A 37 -10.81 0.19 -14.37
CA TYR A 37 -11.24 -1.14 -14.83
C TYR A 37 -11.41 -1.26 -16.36
N ASN A 38 -11.45 -0.13 -17.10
CA ASN A 38 -11.47 -0.10 -18.55
C ASN A 38 -10.12 0.29 -19.18
N TYR A 39 -9.05 0.37 -18.37
CA TYR A 39 -7.72 0.72 -18.88
C TYR A 39 -7.35 -0.15 -20.09
N SER A 40 -7.03 0.49 -21.22
CA SER A 40 -6.84 -0.19 -22.51
C SER A 40 -5.45 -0.81 -22.68
N GLY A 41 -4.48 -0.42 -21.85
CA GLY A 41 -3.13 -0.96 -21.86
C GLY A 41 -3.00 -2.27 -21.09
N GLU A 42 -1.79 -2.84 -21.12
CA GLU A 42 -1.42 -3.93 -20.26
C GLU A 42 -0.88 -3.40 -18.92
N TYR A 43 -1.25 -4.02 -17.82
CA TYR A 43 -0.68 -3.69 -16.53
C TYR A 43 0.66 -4.40 -16.34
N THR A 44 1.67 -3.64 -15.98
CA THR A 44 2.88 -4.18 -15.33
C THR A 44 2.56 -4.42 -13.86
N ILE A 45 3.46 -5.05 -13.09
CA ILE A 45 3.21 -5.43 -11.69
C ILE A 45 2.70 -4.29 -10.80
N ASN A 46 3.17 -3.05 -10.99
CA ASN A 46 2.70 -1.89 -10.24
C ASN A 46 1.22 -1.58 -10.50
N GLY A 47 0.79 -1.72 -11.74
CA GLY A 47 -0.57 -1.37 -12.15
C GLY A 47 -1.64 -2.14 -11.38
N PRO A 48 -1.66 -3.48 -11.39
CA PRO A 48 -2.67 -4.27 -10.67
C PRO A 48 -2.62 -4.06 -9.16
N ILE A 49 -1.44 -3.92 -8.54
CA ILE A 49 -1.29 -3.63 -7.11
C ILE A 49 -2.03 -2.35 -6.76
N PHE A 50 -1.71 -1.25 -7.42
CA PHE A 50 -2.33 0.04 -7.11
C PHE A 50 -3.78 0.14 -7.58
N ALA A 51 -4.18 -0.60 -8.63
CA ALA A 51 -5.57 -0.69 -9.05
C ALA A 51 -6.41 -1.41 -7.99
N LEU A 52 -5.96 -2.55 -7.46
CA LEU A 52 -6.62 -3.25 -6.35
C LEU A 52 -6.80 -2.33 -5.15
N LEU A 53 -5.71 -1.70 -4.69
CA LEU A 53 -5.76 -0.77 -3.56
C LEU A 53 -6.75 0.38 -3.79
N ALA A 54 -6.79 0.95 -4.99
CA ALA A 54 -7.70 2.04 -5.33
C ALA A 54 -9.17 1.59 -5.37
N LEU A 55 -9.45 0.40 -5.92
CA LEU A 55 -10.79 -0.16 -6.04
C LEU A 55 -11.34 -0.58 -4.67
N ASP A 56 -10.49 -1.12 -3.81
CA ASP A 56 -10.87 -1.60 -2.48
C ASP A 56 -11.05 -0.46 -1.49
N MET A 57 -10.30 0.62 -1.65
CA MET A 57 -10.42 1.82 -0.80
C MET A 57 -11.85 2.38 -0.76
N GLY A 58 -12.61 2.26 -1.83
CA GLY A 58 -14.00 2.73 -1.92
C GLY A 58 -15.02 1.61 -1.97
N ILE A 59 -14.59 0.35 -1.88
CA ILE A 59 -15.47 -0.83 -2.05
C ILE A 59 -16.24 -0.72 -3.38
N TYR A 60 -15.56 -0.25 -4.43
CA TYR A 60 -16.21 0.01 -5.71
C TYR A 60 -16.66 -1.27 -6.39
N THR A 61 -17.90 -1.26 -6.88
CA THR A 61 -18.41 -2.33 -7.74
C THR A 61 -17.80 -2.22 -9.13
N ILE A 62 -17.30 -3.34 -9.64
CA ILE A 62 -16.76 -3.46 -11.00
C ILE A 62 -17.76 -4.26 -11.84
N PRO A 63 -18.16 -3.79 -13.03
CA PRO A 63 -19.02 -4.55 -13.93
C PRO A 63 -18.37 -5.88 -14.35
N GLU A 64 -19.19 -6.93 -14.50
CA GLU A 64 -18.70 -8.26 -14.92
C GLU A 64 -18.00 -8.25 -16.29
N ASN A 65 -18.42 -7.35 -17.18
CA ASN A 65 -17.81 -7.16 -18.50
C ASN A 65 -16.66 -6.15 -18.51
N ALA A 66 -16.15 -5.74 -17.36
CA ALA A 66 -14.98 -4.87 -17.29
C ALA A 66 -13.74 -5.57 -17.86
N ARG A 67 -12.84 -4.81 -18.49
CA ARG A 67 -11.58 -5.35 -18.99
C ARG A 67 -10.69 -5.86 -17.84
N TRP A 68 -10.68 -5.14 -16.72
CA TRP A 68 -9.92 -5.48 -15.52
C TRP A 68 -10.85 -5.66 -14.33
N THR A 69 -11.21 -6.90 -14.05
CA THR A 69 -11.90 -7.28 -12.82
C THR A 69 -10.90 -7.43 -11.68
N ARG A 70 -11.36 -7.49 -10.42
CA ARG A 70 -10.47 -7.82 -9.29
C ARG A 70 -9.77 -9.14 -9.48
N GLU A 71 -10.49 -10.14 -9.99
CA GLU A 71 -9.94 -11.44 -10.34
C GLU A 71 -8.77 -11.34 -11.32
N ASN A 72 -8.93 -10.60 -12.44
CA ASN A 72 -7.86 -10.41 -13.42
C ASN A 72 -6.65 -9.70 -12.78
N LEU A 73 -6.88 -8.68 -11.95
CA LEU A 73 -5.82 -7.94 -11.27
C LEU A 73 -5.06 -8.83 -10.27
N ILE A 74 -5.79 -9.64 -9.47
CA ILE A 74 -5.19 -10.62 -8.55
C ILE A 74 -4.33 -11.61 -9.32
N ASN A 75 -4.85 -12.18 -10.42
CA ASN A 75 -4.12 -13.15 -11.24
C ASN A 75 -2.81 -12.56 -11.79
N VAL A 76 -2.83 -11.31 -12.28
CA VAL A 76 -1.58 -10.67 -12.76
C VAL A 76 -0.54 -10.57 -11.63
N VAL A 77 -0.96 -10.27 -10.40
CA VAL A 77 -0.03 -10.22 -9.25
C VAL A 77 0.47 -11.61 -8.88
N LEU A 78 -0.41 -12.62 -8.85
CA LEU A 78 -0.06 -14.00 -8.50
C LEU A 78 0.85 -14.68 -9.53
N ASP A 79 0.60 -14.42 -10.82
CA ASP A 79 1.36 -15.00 -11.94
C ASP A 79 2.74 -14.35 -12.10
N TYR A 80 2.99 -13.22 -11.45
CA TYR A 80 4.29 -12.59 -11.53
C TYR A 80 5.36 -13.46 -10.84
N GLY A 81 6.29 -13.94 -11.65
CA GLY A 81 7.11 -15.09 -11.27
C GLY A 81 8.22 -14.83 -10.24
N ASN A 82 8.81 -13.62 -10.21
CA ASN A 82 10.02 -13.39 -9.42
C ASN A 82 9.91 -12.17 -8.51
N TYR A 83 9.25 -12.36 -7.36
CA TYR A 83 9.12 -11.30 -6.35
C TYR A 83 10.45 -10.85 -5.75
N ASP A 84 11.48 -11.71 -5.80
CA ASP A 84 12.79 -11.44 -5.23
C ASP A 84 13.61 -10.41 -6.03
N GLU A 85 13.29 -10.25 -7.30
CA GLU A 85 13.92 -9.23 -8.16
C GLU A 85 13.43 -7.81 -7.85
N PHE A 86 12.32 -7.68 -7.12
CA PHE A 86 11.80 -6.37 -6.75
C PHE A 86 12.53 -5.74 -5.57
N GLY A 87 12.45 -4.45 -5.49
CA GLY A 87 12.71 -3.72 -4.25
C GLY A 87 11.78 -4.18 -3.13
N ILE A 88 12.23 -4.09 -1.90
CA ILE A 88 11.45 -4.51 -0.73
C ILE A 88 10.15 -3.70 -0.57
N ASP A 89 10.13 -2.47 -1.05
CA ASP A 89 8.95 -1.62 -1.18
C ASP A 89 7.85 -2.26 -2.01
N MET A 90 8.23 -2.86 -3.14
CA MET A 90 7.29 -3.57 -4.00
C MET A 90 6.75 -4.84 -3.33
N VAL A 91 7.61 -5.58 -2.63
CA VAL A 91 7.20 -6.77 -1.87
C VAL A 91 6.18 -6.38 -0.79
N GLY A 92 6.42 -5.29 -0.06
CA GLY A 92 5.46 -4.73 0.90
C GLY A 92 4.14 -4.31 0.26
N ALA A 93 4.20 -3.69 -0.93
CA ALA A 93 3.01 -3.28 -1.67
C ALA A 93 2.18 -4.47 -2.18
N ILE A 94 2.83 -5.56 -2.61
CA ILE A 94 2.17 -6.83 -2.95
C ILE A 94 1.42 -7.39 -1.74
N MET A 95 2.09 -7.49 -0.59
CA MET A 95 1.44 -7.95 0.65
C MET A 95 0.22 -7.09 0.98
N TYR A 96 0.38 -5.78 0.94
CA TYR A 96 -0.69 -4.83 1.23
C TYR A 96 -1.90 -4.99 0.30
N SER A 97 -1.67 -5.27 -0.98
CA SER A 97 -2.75 -5.41 -1.97
C SER A 97 -3.45 -6.79 -1.93
N LEU A 98 -2.73 -7.85 -1.59
CA LEU A 98 -3.25 -9.22 -1.59
C LEU A 98 -3.84 -9.67 -0.25
N ALA A 99 -3.36 -9.14 0.87
CA ALA A 99 -3.82 -9.57 2.21
C ALA A 99 -5.36 -9.54 2.41
N PRO A 100 -6.13 -8.58 1.85
CA PRO A 100 -7.58 -8.60 1.95
C PRO A 100 -8.25 -9.84 1.36
N TYR A 101 -7.59 -10.54 0.45
CA TYR A 101 -8.13 -11.68 -0.29
C TYR A 101 -7.63 -13.04 0.23
N GLN A 102 -6.90 -13.09 1.33
CA GLN A 102 -6.33 -14.34 1.85
C GLN A 102 -7.38 -15.38 2.29
N GLU A 103 -8.62 -14.98 2.53
CA GLU A 103 -9.74 -15.87 2.84
C GLU A 103 -10.68 -16.07 1.65
N ASP A 104 -10.29 -15.65 0.45
CA ASP A 104 -11.08 -15.89 -0.76
C ASP A 104 -11.19 -17.39 -1.06
N ALA A 105 -12.38 -17.84 -1.45
CA ALA A 105 -12.64 -19.26 -1.66
C ALA A 105 -11.90 -19.86 -2.86
N VAL A 106 -11.52 -19.04 -3.83
CA VAL A 106 -10.84 -19.48 -5.08
C VAL A 106 -9.33 -19.25 -4.97
N TYR A 107 -8.93 -18.06 -4.55
CA TYR A 107 -7.53 -17.60 -4.58
C TYR A 107 -6.82 -17.67 -3.23
N GLY A 108 -7.55 -17.81 -2.12
CA GLY A 108 -7.01 -17.65 -0.77
C GLY A 108 -5.80 -18.53 -0.48
N ALA A 109 -5.80 -19.79 -0.91
CA ALA A 109 -4.67 -20.70 -0.69
C ALA A 109 -3.40 -20.21 -1.41
N GLN A 110 -3.52 -19.83 -2.69
CA GLN A 110 -2.40 -19.32 -3.48
C GLN A 110 -1.92 -17.95 -2.97
N ILE A 111 -2.86 -17.10 -2.53
CA ILE A 111 -2.52 -15.81 -1.92
C ILE A 111 -1.72 -16.01 -0.64
N LYS A 112 -2.13 -16.91 0.26
CA LYS A 112 -1.38 -17.21 1.49
C LYS A 112 0.04 -17.65 1.19
N GLU A 113 0.23 -18.57 0.23
CA GLU A 113 1.57 -18.99 -0.21
C GLU A 113 2.43 -17.81 -0.68
N LYS A 114 1.83 -16.89 -1.46
CA LYS A 114 2.55 -15.71 -1.95
C LYS A 114 2.83 -14.68 -0.84
N LEU A 115 1.95 -14.51 0.13
CA LEU A 115 2.16 -13.67 1.30
C LEU A 115 3.29 -14.22 2.19
N ASP A 116 3.34 -15.53 2.39
CA ASP A 116 4.42 -16.19 3.12
C ASP A 116 5.77 -15.99 2.41
N LEU A 117 5.81 -16.15 1.09
CA LEU A 117 7.00 -15.86 0.29
C LEU A 117 7.44 -14.39 0.42
N CYS A 118 6.49 -13.44 0.37
CA CYS A 118 6.80 -12.03 0.58
C CYS A 118 7.41 -11.78 1.98
N LEU A 119 6.86 -12.41 3.00
CA LEU A 119 7.38 -12.30 4.37
C LEU A 119 8.80 -12.87 4.48
N GLU A 120 9.08 -14.03 3.87
CA GLU A 120 10.42 -14.60 3.80
C GLU A 120 11.42 -13.66 3.11
N ILE A 121 11.01 -13.03 2.00
CA ILE A 121 11.85 -12.06 1.27
C ILE A 121 12.14 -10.84 2.16
N ILE A 122 11.14 -10.31 2.86
CA ILE A 122 11.31 -9.18 3.77
C ILE A 122 12.30 -9.52 4.87
N LEU A 123 12.13 -10.66 5.54
CA LEU A 123 13.04 -11.10 6.62
C LEU A 123 14.48 -11.30 6.13
N ARG A 124 14.67 -11.84 4.94
CA ARG A 124 16.00 -12.06 4.36
C ARG A 124 16.69 -10.77 3.92
N LYS A 125 15.90 -9.77 3.46
CA LYS A 125 16.43 -8.47 3.00
C LYS A 125 16.52 -7.43 4.12
N MET A 126 15.98 -7.70 5.29
CA MET A 126 16.09 -6.84 6.46
C MET A 126 17.54 -6.83 6.97
N ASN A 127 18.04 -5.66 7.35
CA ASN A 127 19.36 -5.54 7.97
C ASN A 127 19.32 -5.95 9.45
N SER A 128 20.50 -6.18 10.02
CA SER A 128 20.64 -6.61 11.44
C SER A 128 20.16 -5.55 12.45
N ASP A 129 20.01 -4.30 12.04
CA ASP A 129 19.48 -3.19 12.82
C ASP A 129 17.97 -2.96 12.58
N PHE A 130 17.28 -3.93 11.97
CA PHE A 130 15.90 -3.88 11.56
C PHE A 130 15.56 -2.84 10.49
N SER A 131 16.56 -2.26 9.83
CA SER A 131 16.33 -1.30 8.75
C SER A 131 15.99 -1.99 7.43
N PHE A 132 15.31 -1.24 6.56
CA PHE A 132 14.96 -1.66 5.22
C PHE A 132 15.55 -0.73 4.17
N GLY A 133 16.00 -1.32 3.07
CA GLY A 133 16.55 -0.55 1.96
C GLY A 133 16.08 -1.07 0.61
N GLY A 134 15.99 -0.14 -0.32
CA GLY A 134 15.76 -0.40 -1.72
C GLY A 134 16.69 0.44 -2.58
N TRP A 135 16.95 0.00 -3.80
CA TRP A 135 17.76 0.78 -4.75
C TRP A 135 19.17 1.12 -4.24
N GLY A 136 19.74 0.24 -3.41
CA GLY A 136 21.09 0.38 -2.87
C GLY A 136 21.24 1.29 -1.64
N THR A 137 20.14 1.77 -1.08
CA THR A 137 20.16 2.64 0.11
C THR A 137 19.09 2.26 1.13
N ILE A 138 19.35 2.50 2.41
CA ILE A 138 18.33 2.47 3.46
C ILE A 138 17.47 3.73 3.29
N ASN A 139 16.16 3.56 3.13
CA ASN A 139 15.26 4.67 2.85
C ASN A 139 13.88 4.50 3.51
N SER A 140 13.24 5.64 3.76
CA SER A 140 11.96 5.73 4.45
C SER A 140 10.82 5.03 3.69
N GLU A 141 10.81 5.16 2.39
CA GLU A 141 9.73 4.63 1.53
C GLU A 141 9.68 3.11 1.56
N SER A 142 10.84 2.45 1.50
CA SER A 142 10.93 0.98 1.62
C SER A 142 10.38 0.51 2.96
N ALA A 143 10.76 1.16 4.06
CA ALA A 143 10.24 0.83 5.39
C ALA A 143 8.72 1.08 5.49
N ALA A 144 8.22 2.17 4.92
CA ALA A 144 6.80 2.51 4.93
C ALA A 144 5.94 1.43 4.22
N TRP A 145 6.36 0.96 3.05
CA TRP A 145 5.65 -0.10 2.33
C TRP A 145 5.71 -1.44 3.04
N VAL A 146 6.86 -1.79 3.61
CA VAL A 146 7.00 -3.00 4.45
C VAL A 146 6.04 -2.94 5.64
N MET A 147 5.98 -1.81 6.36
CA MET A 147 5.06 -1.62 7.48
C MET A 147 3.61 -1.85 7.07
N MET A 148 3.18 -1.23 5.97
CA MET A 148 1.81 -1.40 5.49
C MET A 148 1.50 -2.86 5.13
N GLY A 149 2.43 -3.56 4.49
CA GLY A 149 2.32 -4.97 4.17
C GLY A 149 2.20 -5.86 5.40
N LEU A 150 3.08 -5.67 6.39
CA LEU A 150 3.08 -6.43 7.64
C LEU A 150 1.80 -6.21 8.45
N CYS A 151 1.38 -4.95 8.63
CA CYS A 151 0.13 -4.62 9.31
C CYS A 151 -1.08 -5.25 8.63
N SER A 152 -1.07 -5.36 7.30
CA SER A 152 -2.15 -6.00 6.54
C SER A 152 -2.29 -7.49 6.82
N MET A 153 -1.20 -8.13 7.23
CA MET A 153 -1.17 -9.52 7.65
C MET A 153 -1.36 -9.70 9.16
N GLY A 154 -1.65 -8.66 9.91
CA GLY A 154 -1.78 -8.74 11.36
C GLY A 154 -0.44 -8.82 12.10
N ILE A 155 0.67 -8.43 11.47
CA ILE A 155 2.01 -8.48 12.05
C ILE A 155 2.40 -7.09 12.57
N ASP A 156 2.64 -6.99 13.87
CA ASP A 156 3.13 -5.77 14.51
C ASP A 156 4.66 -5.67 14.39
N TRP A 157 5.15 -4.83 13.51
CA TRP A 157 6.58 -4.66 13.26
C TRP A 157 7.35 -3.99 14.41
N ASN A 158 6.65 -3.54 15.46
CA ASN A 158 7.26 -3.04 16.68
C ASN A 158 7.35 -4.11 17.79
N ALA A 159 6.45 -5.09 17.80
CA ALA A 159 6.34 -6.05 18.88
C ALA A 159 6.62 -7.49 18.44
N ASP A 160 6.49 -7.83 17.16
CA ASP A 160 6.76 -9.17 16.65
C ASP A 160 8.27 -9.49 16.78
N PRO A 161 8.66 -10.63 17.39
CA PRO A 161 10.07 -10.96 17.65
C PRO A 161 10.94 -11.12 16.39
N ARG A 162 10.34 -11.18 15.21
CA ARG A 162 11.08 -11.16 13.94
C ARG A 162 11.55 -9.75 13.56
N PHE A 163 10.90 -8.72 14.07
CA PHE A 163 11.13 -7.31 13.76
C PHE A 163 11.51 -6.47 14.97
N SER A 164 11.72 -7.09 16.12
CA SER A 164 12.06 -6.43 17.38
C SER A 164 12.91 -7.35 18.26
N ASP A 165 13.87 -6.78 19.02
CA ASP A 165 14.65 -7.53 20.01
C ASP A 165 13.97 -7.55 21.40
N GLY A 166 12.85 -6.89 21.57
CA GLY A 166 12.16 -6.75 22.84
C GLY A 166 12.87 -5.86 23.87
N GLN A 167 13.96 -5.20 23.50
CA GLN A 167 14.80 -4.34 24.36
C GLN A 167 14.75 -2.86 23.95
N GLY A 168 13.80 -2.50 23.10
CA GLY A 168 13.61 -1.14 22.60
C GLY A 168 14.16 -0.91 21.20
N HIS A 169 14.70 -1.93 20.54
CA HIS A 169 15.08 -1.85 19.15
C HIS A 169 14.05 -2.64 18.31
N SER A 170 13.48 -1.97 17.33
CA SER A 170 12.50 -2.55 16.41
C SER A 170 12.58 -1.85 15.07
N ALA A 171 11.93 -2.46 14.06
CA ALA A 171 11.81 -1.85 12.74
C ALA A 171 11.07 -0.49 12.81
N LEU A 172 10.03 -0.39 13.64
CA LEU A 172 9.37 0.89 13.90
C LEU A 172 10.30 1.91 14.53
N GLN A 173 11.02 1.52 15.60
CA GLN A 173 11.91 2.44 16.32
C GLN A 173 13.01 2.94 15.38
N HIS A 174 13.66 2.03 14.64
CA HIS A 174 14.65 2.43 13.63
C HIS A 174 14.08 3.43 12.64
N TRP A 175 12.87 3.18 12.12
CA TRP A 175 12.25 4.07 11.14
C TRP A 175 11.93 5.44 11.72
N MET A 176 11.38 5.50 12.94
CA MET A 176 11.04 6.76 13.60
C MET A 176 12.30 7.58 13.92
N ASP A 177 13.35 6.94 14.44
CA ASP A 177 14.58 7.63 14.87
C ASP A 177 15.38 8.22 13.69
N ASN A 178 15.32 7.56 12.53
CA ASN A 178 16.16 7.92 11.39
C ASN A 178 15.44 8.73 10.31
N PHE A 179 14.11 8.64 10.23
CA PHE A 179 13.38 9.27 9.13
C PHE A 179 12.29 10.23 9.55
N ALA A 180 11.69 10.10 10.74
CA ALA A 180 10.68 11.04 11.18
C ALA A 180 11.34 12.39 11.59
N ASN A 181 10.86 13.49 10.99
CA ASN A 181 11.31 14.81 11.35
C ASN A 181 10.42 15.40 12.46
N VAL A 182 11.01 15.78 13.57
CA VAL A 182 10.30 16.40 14.71
C VAL A 182 9.52 17.67 14.33
N SER A 183 9.93 18.35 13.25
CA SER A 183 9.22 19.50 12.70
C SER A 183 8.08 19.13 11.72
N GLY A 184 7.81 17.85 11.58
CA GLY A 184 6.81 17.29 10.65
C GLY A 184 7.41 16.82 9.33
N GLY A 185 6.86 15.73 8.81
CA GLY A 185 7.32 15.08 7.58
C GLY A 185 8.39 14.02 7.79
N TYR A 186 8.96 13.54 6.68
CA TYR A 186 9.93 12.45 6.69
C TYR A 186 11.12 12.74 5.77
N PHE A 187 12.28 12.25 6.18
CA PHE A 187 13.50 12.23 5.38
C PHE A 187 13.49 11.04 4.42
N HIS A 188 14.14 11.15 3.28
CA HIS A 188 14.30 10.05 2.34
C HIS A 188 15.39 9.07 2.79
N HIS A 189 16.56 9.60 3.19
CA HIS A 189 17.71 8.82 3.66
C HIS A 189 18.07 9.19 5.11
N THR A 190 18.76 8.31 5.80
CA THR A 190 19.28 8.53 7.16
C THR A 190 20.23 9.74 7.27
N THR A 191 20.84 10.13 6.16
CA THR A 191 21.73 11.31 6.08
C THR A 191 21.04 12.58 5.58
N SER A 192 19.74 12.53 5.30
CA SER A 192 18.97 13.69 4.83
C SER A 192 18.76 14.70 5.95
N VAL A 193 18.82 15.98 5.60
CA VAL A 193 18.58 17.11 6.52
C VAL A 193 17.32 17.90 6.15
N THR A 194 16.68 17.55 5.05
CA THR A 194 15.43 18.17 4.56
C THR A 194 14.39 17.11 4.27
N ASN A 195 13.12 17.46 4.50
CA ASN A 195 12.01 16.56 4.15
C ASN A 195 11.98 16.29 2.66
N ASN A 196 11.67 15.05 2.33
CA ASN A 196 11.36 14.62 0.97
C ASN A 196 9.84 14.49 0.81
N ALA A 197 9.29 14.97 -0.29
CA ALA A 197 7.84 14.94 -0.51
C ALA A 197 7.29 13.50 -0.60
N MET A 198 8.00 12.59 -1.28
CA MET A 198 7.58 11.20 -1.41
C MET A 198 7.70 10.47 -0.07
N ALA A 199 8.83 10.60 0.64
CA ALA A 199 9.02 10.03 1.97
C ALA A 199 7.96 10.53 2.94
N THR A 200 7.66 11.83 2.93
CA THR A 200 6.61 12.41 3.78
C THR A 200 5.23 11.86 3.45
N TYR A 201 4.89 11.80 2.17
CA TYR A 201 3.59 11.26 1.75
C TYR A 201 3.43 9.78 2.16
N GLN A 202 4.41 8.93 1.84
CA GLN A 202 4.35 7.51 2.14
C GLN A 202 4.49 7.25 3.65
N GLY A 203 5.35 7.99 4.33
CA GLY A 203 5.52 7.88 5.76
C GLY A 203 4.27 8.28 6.55
N CYS A 204 3.63 9.38 6.20
CA CYS A 204 2.34 9.76 6.81
C CYS A 204 1.27 8.70 6.56
N TYR A 205 1.19 8.15 5.34
CA TYR A 205 0.25 7.11 5.00
C TYR A 205 0.47 5.84 5.83
N ALA A 206 1.72 5.39 5.93
CA ALA A 206 2.09 4.23 6.71
C ALA A 206 1.87 4.43 8.21
N THR A 207 2.18 5.61 8.76
CA THR A 207 1.92 5.94 10.18
C THR A 207 0.43 5.88 10.50
N MET A 208 -0.41 6.49 9.67
CA MET A 208 -1.87 6.43 9.86
C MET A 208 -2.37 4.99 9.81
N TRP A 209 -1.77 4.19 8.94
CA TRP A 209 -2.06 2.77 8.81
C TRP A 209 -1.71 2.01 10.08
N TYR A 210 -0.52 2.20 10.61
CA TYR A 210 -0.06 1.56 11.84
C TYR A 210 -0.92 1.97 13.05
N LEU A 211 -1.24 3.25 13.19
CA LEU A 211 -2.14 3.71 14.25
C LEU A 211 -3.51 3.04 14.17
N THR A 212 -4.06 2.91 12.96
CA THR A 212 -5.32 2.20 12.74
C THR A 212 -5.23 0.72 13.10
N PHE A 213 -4.12 0.07 12.73
CA PHE A 213 -3.83 -1.31 13.10
C PHE A 213 -3.82 -1.50 14.62
N LEU A 214 -3.13 -0.63 15.37
CA LEU A 214 -3.09 -0.68 16.83
C LEU A 214 -4.48 -0.47 17.46
N GLU A 215 -5.27 0.50 16.99
CA GLU A 215 -6.62 0.75 17.47
C GLU A 215 -7.58 -0.42 17.25
N LYS A 216 -7.31 -1.27 16.27
CA LYS A 216 -8.06 -2.49 15.97
C LYS A 216 -7.51 -3.73 16.67
N GLY A 217 -6.60 -3.56 17.63
CA GLY A 217 -6.02 -4.66 18.39
C GLY A 217 -5.12 -5.57 17.58
N GLY A 218 -4.43 -5.03 16.58
CA GLY A 218 -3.48 -5.78 15.75
C GLY A 218 -4.14 -6.66 14.68
N GLN A 219 -5.40 -6.41 14.35
CA GLN A 219 -6.06 -7.14 13.27
C GLN A 219 -5.76 -6.51 11.91
N GLY A 220 -5.22 -7.31 10.99
CA GLY A 220 -5.05 -6.93 9.60
C GLY A 220 -6.40 -6.86 8.88
N ASN A 221 -6.56 -5.92 8.07
CA ASN A 221 -7.38 -5.75 6.87
C ASN A 221 -7.45 -4.27 6.49
N PRO A 222 -6.65 -3.86 5.58
CA PRO A 222 -6.35 -2.46 5.32
C PRO A 222 -7.47 -1.63 4.73
N CYS A 223 -8.17 -2.16 3.78
CA CYS A 223 -9.07 -1.35 2.95
C CYS A 223 -10.29 -0.82 3.72
N TYR A 224 -10.73 -1.55 4.73
CA TYR A 224 -11.88 -1.19 5.55
C TYR A 224 -11.63 0.02 6.45
N PHE A 225 -10.39 0.27 6.85
CA PHE A 225 -10.08 1.25 7.89
C PHE A 225 -10.08 2.69 7.40
N TYR A 226 -9.70 2.91 6.15
CA TYR A 226 -9.64 4.24 5.58
C TYR A 226 -11.02 4.85 5.38
N TYR A 227 -11.98 4.05 4.96
CA TYR A 227 -13.33 4.52 4.65
C TYR A 227 -14.13 4.90 5.90
N HIS A 228 -13.91 4.19 7.02
CA HIS A 228 -14.68 4.41 8.24
C HIS A 228 -14.09 5.43 9.21
N ARG A 229 -12.82 5.82 9.04
CA ARG A 229 -12.14 6.69 9.99
C ARG A 229 -12.20 8.18 9.67
N PHE A 230 -12.40 8.52 8.42
CA PHE A 230 -12.56 9.91 8.00
C PHE A 230 -13.92 10.13 7.35
N PRO A 231 -15.02 10.06 8.13
CA PRO A 231 -16.26 10.64 7.68
C PRO A 231 -16.01 12.16 7.66
N PHE A 232 -15.54 12.66 6.54
CA PHE A 232 -15.56 14.09 6.31
C PHE A 232 -17.03 14.47 6.09
N ALA A 233 -17.66 15.01 7.14
CA ALA A 233 -18.89 15.74 7.04
C ALA A 233 -18.68 17.00 6.23
#